data_0a2de6b511068ce94fb20aa40815d8c9
#
_entry.id   0a2de6b511068ce94fb20aa40815d8c9
#
_cell.length_a   1.000
_cell.length_b   1.000
_cell.length_c   1.000
_cell.angle_alpha   90.00
_cell.angle_beta   90.00
_cell.angle_gamma   90.00
#
_symmetry.space_group_name_H-M   'P 1'
#
loop_
_entity.id
_entity.type
_entity.pdbx_description
1 polymer ?
#
loop_
_entity_poly.entity_id
_entity_poly.type
_entity_poly.pdbx_seq_one_letter_code
_entity_poly.pdbx_strand_id
1 'polypeptide(L)'
;MNTSFSLHKIHSQDNCPFSEEEYSWFKFGDKQFAKEFAKQLFDAFMKEYGDIILQQEQIIILPSPYLSIPTASNFLCSYFKEELNNFLFSNHKKAALESKIYRNQTYVTDYGNLDFEERVKLISNDTYYIDRNFISGKFCILLDDIKITGSHEHTVNKILNEYNVDGDFIFVYFAELISKDIHPKI
;
A
#
# COMPACT_ATOMS: atom_id res chain seq x y z
N MET A 1 10.24 -12.93 -1.04
CA MET A 1 9.82 -12.67 -2.45
C MET A 1 9.14 -11.31 -2.48
N ASN A 2 9.56 -10.39 -3.36
CA ASN A 2 8.92 -9.07 -3.44
C ASN A 2 8.06 -9.05 -4.70
N THR A 3 6.74 -9.07 -4.51
CA THR A 3 5.74 -9.05 -5.59
C THR A 3 4.80 -7.87 -5.43
N SER A 4 4.07 -7.53 -6.48
CA SER A 4 3.13 -6.41 -6.50
C SER A 4 1.80 -6.88 -7.09
N PHE A 5 0.71 -6.46 -6.47
CA PHE A 5 -0.67 -6.67 -6.92
C PHE A 5 -1.38 -5.33 -7.02
N SER A 6 -2.13 -5.12 -8.09
CA SER A 6 -2.95 -3.93 -8.29
C SER A 6 -4.32 -4.33 -8.81
N LEU A 7 -5.38 -3.87 -8.12
CA LEU A 7 -6.75 -4.19 -8.51
C LEU A 7 -7.11 -3.56 -9.85
N HIS A 8 -6.84 -2.28 -10.01
CA HIS A 8 -7.15 -1.52 -11.21
C HIS A 8 -5.89 -1.09 -11.94
N LYS A 9 -5.91 -1.16 -13.28
CA LYS A 9 -4.83 -0.67 -14.14
C LYS A 9 -5.34 0.48 -14.99
N ILE A 10 -4.75 1.66 -14.83
CA ILE A 10 -5.12 2.88 -15.55
C ILE A 10 -4.22 3.01 -16.77
N HIS A 11 -4.79 2.79 -17.95
CA HIS A 11 -4.07 2.84 -19.22
C HIS A 11 -4.20 4.18 -19.96
N SER A 12 -5.28 4.91 -19.72
CA SER A 12 -5.54 6.21 -20.33
C SER A 12 -6.38 7.09 -19.41
N GLN A 13 -6.32 8.39 -19.62
CA GLN A 13 -7.09 9.35 -18.85
C GLN A 13 -8.60 9.21 -19.11
N ASP A 14 -8.98 8.85 -20.35
CA ASP A 14 -10.39 8.76 -20.76
C ASP A 14 -11.05 7.43 -20.36
N ASN A 15 -10.30 6.49 -19.80
CA ASN A 15 -10.81 5.17 -19.43
C ASN A 15 -10.29 4.75 -18.04
N CYS A 16 -10.75 5.49 -17.03
CA CYS A 16 -10.51 5.12 -15.64
C CYS A 16 -11.42 3.95 -15.25
N PRO A 17 -10.88 2.84 -14.68
CA PRO A 17 -11.67 1.65 -14.34
C PRO A 17 -12.53 1.80 -13.08
N PHE A 18 -12.53 2.96 -12.44
CA PHE A 18 -13.32 3.30 -11.26
C PHE A 18 -13.78 4.75 -11.34
N SER A 19 -14.70 5.16 -10.46
CA SER A 19 -15.19 6.54 -10.37
C SER A 19 -14.12 7.47 -9.81
N GLU A 20 -13.70 8.45 -10.61
CA GLU A 20 -12.73 9.46 -10.18
C GLU A 20 -13.29 10.36 -9.07
N GLU A 21 -14.60 10.60 -9.08
CA GLU A 21 -15.28 11.38 -8.04
C GLU A 21 -15.25 10.63 -6.69
N GLU A 22 -15.62 9.36 -6.68
CA GLU A 22 -15.58 8.53 -5.46
C GLU A 22 -14.15 8.37 -4.94
N TYR A 23 -13.16 8.24 -5.86
CA TYR A 23 -11.76 8.21 -5.48
C TYR A 23 -11.31 9.54 -4.87
N SER A 24 -11.77 10.67 -5.39
CA SER A 24 -11.49 11.99 -4.80
C SER A 24 -12.05 12.10 -3.39
N TRP A 25 -13.30 11.70 -3.16
CA TRP A 25 -13.89 11.65 -1.82
C TRP A 25 -13.09 10.75 -0.86
N PHE A 26 -12.69 9.58 -1.35
CA PHE A 26 -11.81 8.69 -0.59
C PHE A 26 -10.48 9.38 -0.23
N LYS A 27 -9.84 10.10 -1.14
CA LYS A 27 -8.61 10.86 -0.87
C LYS A 27 -8.81 11.97 0.17
N PHE A 28 -10.00 12.56 0.24
CA PHE A 28 -10.37 13.52 1.28
C PHE A 28 -10.79 12.87 2.61
N GLY A 29 -10.74 11.55 2.71
CA GLY A 29 -10.95 10.82 3.95
C GLY A 29 -12.36 10.29 4.16
N ASP A 30 -13.17 10.18 3.09
CA ASP A 30 -14.47 9.54 3.17
C ASP A 30 -14.31 8.05 3.52
N LYS A 31 -14.91 7.67 4.65
CA LYS A 31 -14.78 6.32 5.19
C LYS A 31 -15.65 5.30 4.48
N GLN A 32 -16.75 5.72 3.87
CA GLN A 32 -17.61 4.82 3.13
C GLN A 32 -16.89 4.32 1.89
N PHE A 33 -16.33 5.23 1.08
CA PHE A 33 -15.56 4.84 -0.09
C PHE A 33 -14.28 4.07 0.29
N ALA A 34 -13.62 4.44 1.38
CA ALA A 34 -12.47 3.68 1.88
C ALA A 34 -12.84 2.23 2.20
N LYS A 35 -14.00 1.99 2.81
CA LYS A 35 -14.51 0.65 3.12
C LYS A 35 -14.87 -0.13 1.86
N GLU A 36 -15.56 0.50 0.91
CA GLU A 36 -15.94 -0.11 -0.37
C GLU A 36 -14.71 -0.51 -1.19
N PHE A 37 -13.73 0.39 -1.31
CA PHE A 37 -12.50 0.12 -2.04
C PHE A 37 -11.65 -0.95 -1.37
N ALA A 38 -11.58 -0.95 -0.04
CA ALA A 38 -10.89 -1.99 0.70
C ALA A 38 -11.53 -3.37 0.49
N LYS A 39 -12.86 -3.45 0.46
CA LYS A 39 -13.58 -4.69 0.19
C LYS A 39 -13.32 -5.20 -1.22
N GLN A 40 -13.40 -4.32 -2.23
CA GLN A 40 -13.11 -4.69 -3.62
C GLN A 40 -11.66 -5.19 -3.77
N LEU A 41 -10.72 -4.47 -3.17
CA LEU A 41 -9.30 -4.84 -3.18
C LEU A 41 -9.06 -6.18 -2.50
N PHE A 42 -9.65 -6.38 -1.33
CA PHE A 42 -9.57 -7.63 -0.58
C PHE A 42 -10.11 -8.81 -1.38
N ASP A 43 -11.31 -8.70 -1.94
CA ASP A 43 -11.95 -9.78 -2.69
C ASP A 43 -11.13 -10.19 -3.92
N ALA A 44 -10.56 -9.23 -4.63
CA ALA A 44 -9.70 -9.51 -5.78
C ALA A 44 -8.35 -10.10 -5.37
N PHE A 45 -7.73 -9.55 -4.33
CA PHE A 45 -6.47 -10.05 -3.78
C PHE A 45 -6.60 -11.50 -3.30
N MET A 46 -7.67 -11.85 -2.60
CA MET A 46 -7.88 -13.19 -2.07
C MET A 46 -8.15 -14.24 -3.16
N LYS A 47 -8.66 -13.85 -4.33
CA LYS A 47 -8.79 -14.78 -5.47
C LYS A 47 -7.43 -15.26 -5.98
N GLU A 48 -6.40 -14.42 -5.88
CA GLU A 48 -5.06 -14.73 -6.37
C GLU A 48 -4.14 -15.27 -5.27
N TYR A 49 -4.24 -14.70 -4.06
CA TYR A 49 -3.29 -14.98 -2.97
C TYR A 49 -3.91 -15.74 -1.78
N GLY A 50 -5.18 -16.10 -1.83
CA GLY A 50 -5.88 -16.72 -0.70
C GLY A 50 -5.21 -17.99 -0.18
N ASP A 51 -4.74 -18.86 -1.06
CA ASP A 51 -4.05 -20.09 -0.69
C ASP A 51 -2.69 -19.79 -0.02
N ILE A 52 -1.97 -18.79 -0.53
CA ILE A 52 -0.69 -18.36 0.05
C ILE A 52 -0.94 -17.76 1.45
N ILE A 53 -1.97 -16.95 1.60
CA ILE A 53 -2.37 -16.34 2.88
C ILE A 53 -2.68 -17.42 3.92
N LEU A 54 -3.40 -18.47 3.55
CA LEU A 54 -3.75 -19.56 4.47
C LEU A 54 -2.56 -20.41 4.91
N GLN A 55 -1.45 -20.38 4.17
CA GLN A 55 -0.22 -21.08 4.53
C GLN A 55 0.64 -20.30 5.53
N GLN A 56 0.36 -18.99 5.72
CA GLN A 56 1.17 -18.15 6.59
C GLN A 56 0.84 -18.41 8.07
N GLU A 57 1.89 -18.44 8.90
CA GLU A 57 1.73 -18.53 10.36
C GLU A 57 1.31 -17.18 10.95
N GLN A 58 1.93 -16.11 10.50
CA GLN A 58 1.66 -14.75 10.94
C GLN A 58 1.78 -13.76 9.77
N ILE A 59 0.78 -12.93 9.64
CA ILE A 59 0.73 -11.87 8.62
C ILE A 59 0.85 -10.51 9.29
N ILE A 60 1.66 -9.64 8.69
CA ILE A 60 1.81 -8.25 9.10
C ILE A 60 1.25 -7.35 7.99
N ILE A 61 0.45 -6.38 8.35
CA ILE A 61 -0.04 -5.35 7.44
C ILE A 61 0.68 -4.03 7.74
N LEU A 62 1.15 -3.38 6.68
CA LEU A 62 1.83 -2.09 6.75
C LEU A 62 1.14 -1.11 5.81
N PRO A 63 0.56 -0.02 6.32
CA PRO A 63 0.11 1.07 5.46
C PRO A 63 1.31 1.81 4.85
N SER A 64 1.09 2.46 3.73
CA SER A 64 2.08 3.35 3.13
C SER A 64 2.54 4.43 4.13
N PRO A 65 3.82 4.76 4.17
CA PRO A 65 4.36 5.74 5.12
C PRO A 65 3.71 7.12 4.98
N TYR A 66 3.33 7.73 6.09
CA TYR A 66 2.83 9.11 6.14
C TYR A 66 3.53 9.91 7.23
N LEU A 67 3.49 11.24 7.13
CA LEU A 67 4.18 12.12 8.08
C LEU A 67 3.34 12.47 9.31
N SER A 68 2.21 13.12 9.12
CA SER A 68 1.48 13.75 10.23
C SER A 68 0.00 13.37 10.28
N ILE A 69 -0.64 13.18 9.15
CA ILE A 69 -2.08 12.94 9.07
C ILE A 69 -2.31 11.59 8.39
N PRO A 70 -3.14 10.71 8.98
CA PRO A 70 -3.56 9.49 8.31
C PRO A 70 -4.18 9.81 6.96
N THR A 71 -3.61 9.24 5.91
CA THR A 71 -4.10 9.41 4.54
C THR A 71 -5.14 8.36 4.19
N ALA A 72 -5.67 8.44 2.98
CA ALA A 72 -6.57 7.45 2.41
C ALA A 72 -6.03 6.01 2.53
N SER A 73 -4.73 5.81 2.29
CA SER A 73 -4.09 4.49 2.43
C SER A 73 -4.18 3.90 3.83
N ASN A 74 -4.23 4.72 4.89
CA ASN A 74 -4.44 4.22 6.27
C ASN A 74 -5.87 3.71 6.48
N PHE A 75 -6.87 4.41 5.98
CA PHE A 75 -8.25 3.93 6.05
C PHE A 75 -8.44 2.67 5.21
N LEU A 76 -7.89 2.66 4.00
CA LEU A 76 -7.86 1.48 3.13
C LEU A 76 -7.23 0.28 3.85
N CYS A 77 -6.07 0.49 4.47
CA CYS A 77 -5.34 -0.52 5.23
C CYS A 77 -6.17 -1.05 6.42
N SER A 78 -6.82 -0.17 7.18
CA SER A 78 -7.62 -0.55 8.33
C SER A 78 -8.82 -1.43 7.93
N TYR A 79 -9.55 -1.05 6.89
CA TYR A 79 -10.70 -1.83 6.41
C TYR A 79 -10.26 -3.12 5.70
N PHE A 80 -9.18 -3.10 4.95
CA PHE A 80 -8.61 -4.32 4.37
C PHE A 80 -8.19 -5.32 5.47
N LYS A 81 -7.57 -4.83 6.54
CA LYS A 81 -7.20 -5.66 7.70
C LYS A 81 -8.42 -6.26 8.39
N GLU A 82 -9.52 -5.52 8.49
CA GLU A 82 -10.79 -6.01 9.04
C GLU A 82 -11.31 -7.21 8.21
N GLU A 83 -11.38 -7.07 6.89
CA GLU A 83 -11.80 -8.15 5.98
C GLU A 83 -10.86 -9.36 6.07
N LEU A 84 -9.55 -9.12 6.08
CA LEU A 84 -8.55 -10.19 6.21
C LEU A 84 -8.68 -10.92 7.55
N ASN A 85 -8.89 -10.21 8.66
CA ASN A 85 -9.04 -10.82 9.97
C ASN A 85 -10.34 -11.63 10.09
N ASN A 86 -11.42 -11.17 9.47
CA ASN A 86 -12.67 -11.96 9.38
C ASN A 86 -12.45 -13.27 8.61
N PHE A 87 -11.71 -13.21 7.50
CA PHE A 87 -11.35 -14.40 6.72
C PHE A 87 -10.42 -15.34 7.50
N LEU A 88 -9.38 -14.82 8.14
CA LEU A 88 -8.43 -15.61 8.93
C LEU A 88 -9.12 -16.28 10.12
N PHE A 89 -9.98 -15.55 10.83
CA PHE A 89 -10.77 -16.09 11.94
C PHE A 89 -11.68 -17.24 11.49
N SER A 90 -12.36 -17.07 10.36
CA SER A 90 -13.23 -18.11 9.79
C SER A 90 -12.47 -19.37 9.38
N ASN A 91 -11.15 -19.25 9.15
CA ASN A 91 -10.27 -20.37 8.82
C ASN A 91 -9.38 -20.83 10.01
N HIS A 92 -9.73 -20.44 11.23
CA HIS A 92 -9.00 -20.79 12.47
C HIS A 92 -7.52 -20.37 12.46
N LYS A 93 -7.20 -19.24 11.81
CA LYS A 93 -5.87 -18.66 11.74
C LYS A 93 -5.70 -17.49 12.71
N LYS A 94 -4.44 -17.19 13.04
CA LYS A 94 -4.10 -15.99 13.83
C LYS A 94 -4.48 -14.73 13.08
N ALA A 95 -4.94 -13.71 13.80
CA ALA A 95 -5.20 -12.40 13.21
C ALA A 95 -3.93 -11.77 12.64
N ALA A 96 -4.07 -11.06 11.54
CA ALA A 96 -3.03 -10.21 11.00
C ALA A 96 -2.75 -9.05 11.98
N LEU A 97 -1.50 -8.75 12.21
CA LEU A 97 -1.04 -7.65 13.05
C LEU A 97 -0.66 -6.45 12.16
N GLU A 98 -0.62 -5.28 12.75
CA GLU A 98 -0.23 -4.06 12.06
C GLU A 98 1.13 -3.58 12.55
N SER A 99 1.98 -3.16 11.61
CA SER A 99 3.19 -2.41 11.88
C SER A 99 3.21 -1.14 11.03
N LYS A 100 4.20 -0.29 11.24
CA LYS A 100 4.31 0.99 10.52
C LYS A 100 5.74 1.23 10.07
N ILE A 101 5.86 1.90 8.94
CA ILE A 101 7.10 2.51 8.51
C ILE A 101 6.97 4.01 8.84
N TYR A 102 7.78 4.47 9.76
CA TYR A 102 7.79 5.88 10.16
C TYR A 102 8.68 6.67 9.24
N ARG A 103 8.26 7.86 8.87
CA ARG A 103 8.97 8.79 8.01
C ARG A 103 9.09 10.14 8.72
N ASN A 104 10.31 10.63 8.86
CA ASN A 104 10.65 11.81 9.66
C ASN A 104 11.17 12.96 8.79
N GLN A 105 10.53 13.27 7.68
CA GLN A 105 10.87 14.48 6.95
C GLN A 105 9.63 15.19 6.43
N THR A 106 9.71 16.52 6.43
CA THR A 106 8.70 17.38 5.83
C THR A 106 9.26 17.94 4.53
N TYR A 107 8.58 17.73 3.42
CA TYR A 107 8.85 18.47 2.18
C TYR A 107 7.62 19.28 1.80
N VAL A 108 7.90 20.45 1.22
CA VAL A 108 6.88 21.47 0.89
C VAL A 108 6.48 21.42 -0.59
N THR A 109 7.04 20.50 -1.35
CA THR A 109 6.82 20.39 -2.80
C THR A 109 5.63 19.50 -3.11
N ASP A 110 4.89 19.85 -4.15
CA ASP A 110 3.80 19.02 -4.68
C ASP A 110 4.37 17.71 -5.24
N TYR A 111 4.33 16.67 -4.40
CA TYR A 111 4.86 15.35 -4.69
C TYR A 111 4.18 14.70 -5.90
N GLY A 112 2.92 15.01 -6.15
CA GLY A 112 2.15 14.45 -7.25
C GLY A 112 2.70 14.81 -8.64
N ASN A 113 3.30 15.98 -8.77
CA ASN A 113 3.81 16.50 -10.04
C ASN A 113 5.26 16.11 -10.34
N LEU A 114 5.95 15.43 -9.42
CA LEU A 114 7.34 15.01 -9.58
C LEU A 114 7.44 13.71 -10.38
N ASP A 115 8.50 13.59 -11.19
CA ASP A 115 8.85 12.35 -11.88
C ASP A 115 9.45 11.30 -10.92
N PHE A 116 9.81 10.13 -11.46
CA PHE A 116 10.37 9.04 -10.65
C PHE A 116 11.69 9.45 -9.97
N GLU A 117 12.61 10.06 -10.70
CA GLU A 117 13.95 10.41 -10.18
C GLU A 117 13.86 11.51 -9.12
N GLU A 118 13.04 12.52 -9.38
CA GLU A 118 12.76 13.60 -8.44
C GLU A 118 12.11 13.08 -7.15
N ARG A 119 11.14 12.18 -7.26
CA ARG A 119 10.50 11.53 -6.10
C ARG A 119 11.49 10.71 -5.29
N VAL A 120 12.30 9.87 -5.94
CA VAL A 120 13.33 9.07 -5.28
C VAL A 120 14.34 9.95 -4.58
N LYS A 121 14.83 11.03 -5.23
CA LYS A 121 15.77 11.97 -4.64
C LYS A 121 15.17 12.69 -3.42
N LEU A 122 13.91 13.10 -3.51
CA LEU A 122 13.23 13.77 -2.42
C LEU A 122 13.05 12.83 -1.22
N ILE A 123 12.59 11.62 -1.48
CA ILE A 123 12.34 10.60 -0.44
C ILE A 123 13.65 10.06 0.13
N SER A 124 14.75 10.03 -0.64
CA SER A 124 16.05 9.53 -0.17
C SER A 124 16.67 10.37 0.96
N ASN A 125 16.23 11.63 1.10
CA ASN A 125 16.65 12.50 2.19
C ASN A 125 15.83 12.28 3.48
N ASP A 126 14.72 11.50 3.40
CA ASP A 126 13.89 11.23 4.55
C ASP A 126 14.56 10.20 5.47
N THR A 127 14.32 10.35 6.76
CA THR A 127 14.70 9.35 7.75
C THR A 127 13.53 8.40 7.96
N TYR A 128 13.79 7.11 7.80
CA TYR A 128 12.80 6.06 8.02
C TYR A 128 13.16 5.21 9.22
N TYR A 129 12.14 4.74 9.92
CA TYR A 129 12.27 3.76 10.98
C TYR A 129 11.29 2.60 10.75
N ILE A 130 11.79 1.39 10.93
CA ILE A 130 11.01 0.16 10.82
C ILE A 130 11.33 -0.76 11.99
N ASP A 131 10.32 -1.37 12.59
CA ASP A 131 10.55 -2.40 13.62
C ASP A 131 10.96 -3.72 12.98
N ARG A 132 12.27 -3.84 12.73
CA ARG A 132 12.87 -5.01 12.12
C ARG A 132 12.51 -6.31 12.88
N ASN A 133 12.59 -6.29 14.20
CA ASN A 133 12.38 -7.51 15.00
C ASN A 133 10.94 -7.98 14.92
N PHE A 134 10.01 -7.06 14.75
CA PHE A 134 8.59 -7.39 14.64
C PHE A 134 8.22 -7.97 13.27
N ILE A 135 8.85 -7.52 12.18
CA ILE A 135 8.47 -7.90 10.81
C ILE A 135 9.31 -8.98 10.17
N SER A 136 10.59 -9.17 10.60
CA SER A 136 11.49 -10.15 10.02
C SER A 136 10.93 -11.58 10.10
N GLY A 137 11.11 -12.32 9.02
CA GLY A 137 10.69 -13.71 8.88
C GLY A 137 9.18 -13.91 8.73
N LYS A 138 8.41 -12.83 8.54
CA LYS A 138 6.97 -12.88 8.40
C LYS A 138 6.52 -12.51 7.00
N PHE A 139 5.26 -12.85 6.69
CA PHE A 139 4.60 -12.42 5.47
C PHE A 139 4.02 -11.02 5.67
N CYS A 140 4.48 -10.05 4.89
CA CYS A 140 4.13 -8.64 5.02
C CYS A 140 3.34 -8.14 3.81
N ILE A 141 2.17 -7.56 4.06
CA ILE A 141 1.31 -6.90 3.07
C ILE A 141 1.46 -5.39 3.24
N LEU A 142 2.01 -4.73 2.23
CA LEU A 142 2.17 -3.28 2.20
C LEU A 142 1.05 -2.68 1.35
N LEU A 143 0.17 -1.91 1.97
CA LEU A 143 -0.99 -1.34 1.29
C LEU A 143 -0.79 0.14 0.98
N ASP A 144 -1.09 0.49 -0.26
CA ASP A 144 -1.19 1.87 -0.71
C ASP A 144 -2.39 2.04 -1.64
N ASP A 145 -2.82 3.28 -1.85
CA ASP A 145 -3.98 3.55 -2.68
C ASP A 145 -3.64 3.51 -4.17
N ILE A 146 -2.54 4.14 -4.60
CA ILE A 146 -2.17 4.17 -6.01
C ILE A 146 -0.68 4.07 -6.24
N LYS A 147 -0.28 3.22 -7.18
CA LYS A 147 1.07 3.16 -7.71
C LYS A 147 1.18 4.01 -8.97
N ILE A 148 1.91 5.11 -8.89
CA ILE A 148 2.13 6.02 -10.02
C ILE A 148 3.46 5.68 -10.71
N THR A 149 4.58 5.88 -10.01
CA THR A 149 5.92 5.66 -10.54
C THR A 149 6.64 4.45 -9.93
N GLY A 150 6.10 3.89 -8.85
CA GLY A 150 6.75 2.84 -8.07
C GLY A 150 7.88 3.35 -7.15
N SER A 151 8.04 4.66 -7.00
CA SER A 151 9.09 5.25 -6.12
C SER A 151 8.93 4.84 -4.66
N HIS A 152 7.71 4.70 -4.15
CA HIS A 152 7.45 4.21 -2.80
C HIS A 152 7.91 2.76 -2.62
N GLU A 153 7.56 1.88 -3.56
CA GLU A 153 7.99 0.48 -3.57
C GLU A 153 9.52 0.37 -3.60
N HIS A 154 10.17 1.15 -4.48
CA HIS A 154 11.62 1.21 -4.55
C HIS A 154 12.24 1.65 -3.21
N THR A 155 11.70 2.69 -2.59
CA THR A 155 12.19 3.22 -1.31
C THR A 155 12.00 2.22 -0.18
N VAL A 156 10.84 1.59 -0.08
CA VAL A 156 10.59 0.57 0.93
C VAL A 156 11.53 -0.62 0.76
N ASN A 157 11.74 -1.11 -0.47
CA ASN A 157 12.70 -2.18 -0.74
C ASN A 157 14.12 -1.79 -0.33
N LYS A 158 14.53 -0.55 -0.57
CA LYS A 158 15.82 -0.04 -0.11
C LYS A 158 15.93 -0.08 1.42
N ILE A 159 14.91 0.39 2.13
CA ILE A 159 14.85 0.38 3.59
C ILE A 159 14.93 -1.06 4.13
N LEU A 160 14.15 -1.99 3.59
CA LEU A 160 14.17 -3.38 4.00
C LEU A 160 15.56 -4.00 3.84
N ASN A 161 16.25 -3.68 2.74
CA ASN A 161 17.63 -4.12 2.51
C ASN A 161 18.63 -3.48 3.48
N GLU A 162 18.54 -2.18 3.72
CA GLU A 162 19.43 -1.44 4.64
C GLU A 162 19.31 -1.95 6.09
N TYR A 163 18.10 -2.29 6.51
CA TYR A 163 17.82 -2.85 7.84
C TYR A 163 18.00 -4.36 7.91
N ASN A 164 18.39 -5.02 6.79
CA ASN A 164 18.49 -6.48 6.68
C ASN A 164 17.24 -7.19 7.21
N VAL A 165 16.07 -6.78 6.70
CA VAL A 165 14.80 -7.38 7.05
C VAL A 165 14.52 -8.54 6.11
N ASP A 166 14.50 -9.75 6.65
CA ASP A 166 14.10 -10.94 5.91
C ASP A 166 12.58 -11.14 5.96
N GLY A 167 12.02 -11.77 4.93
CA GLY A 167 10.60 -12.10 4.87
C GLY A 167 10.06 -12.06 3.45
N ASP A 168 8.78 -12.37 3.34
CA ASP A 168 8.04 -12.23 2.09
C ASP A 168 7.20 -10.96 2.12
N PHE A 169 7.38 -10.11 1.11
CA PHE A 169 6.72 -8.81 1.01
C PHE A 169 5.89 -8.76 -0.26
N ILE A 170 4.63 -8.34 -0.12
CA ILE A 170 3.76 -8.06 -1.23
C ILE A 170 3.22 -6.63 -1.13
N PHE A 171 3.39 -5.87 -2.23
CA PHE A 171 2.82 -4.53 -2.35
C PHE A 171 1.44 -4.64 -2.97
N VAL A 172 0.44 -4.08 -2.32
CA VAL A 172 -0.97 -4.18 -2.71
C VAL A 172 -1.55 -2.79 -2.90
N TYR A 173 -2.03 -2.53 -4.12
CA TYR A 173 -2.54 -1.22 -4.53
C TYR A 173 -4.00 -1.33 -4.99
N PHE A 174 -4.80 -0.32 -4.66
CA PHE A 174 -6.12 -0.18 -5.25
C PHE A 174 -6.03 0.10 -6.75
N ALA A 175 -5.09 0.96 -7.16
CA ALA A 175 -4.86 1.26 -8.56
C ALA A 175 -3.37 1.37 -8.92
N GLU A 176 -3.05 1.16 -10.19
CA GLU A 176 -1.72 1.34 -10.76
C GLU A 176 -1.81 2.08 -12.09
N LEU A 177 -1.00 3.11 -12.24
CA LEU A 177 -0.86 3.85 -13.47
C LEU A 177 0.13 3.15 -14.40
N ILE A 178 -0.36 2.63 -15.52
CA ILE A 178 0.45 1.89 -16.50
C ILE A 178 1.06 2.85 -17.54
N SER A 179 0.31 3.87 -17.95
CA SER A 179 0.78 4.83 -18.94
C SER A 179 1.70 5.88 -18.32
N LYS A 180 2.86 6.10 -18.95
CA LYS A 180 3.80 7.16 -18.57
C LYS A 180 3.37 8.55 -19.04
N ASP A 181 2.39 8.60 -19.95
CA ASP A 181 1.90 9.86 -20.54
C ASP A 181 0.81 10.55 -19.72
N ILE A 182 0.37 9.90 -18.65
CA ILE A 182 -0.63 10.44 -17.74
C ILE A 182 0.10 11.07 -16.54
N HIS A 183 -0.11 12.37 -16.36
CA HIS A 183 0.30 13.07 -15.14
C HIS A 183 -0.93 13.23 -14.25
N PRO A 184 -1.06 12.43 -13.18
CA PRO A 184 -2.19 12.56 -12.28
C PRO A 184 -2.14 13.94 -11.62
N LYS A 185 -3.21 14.71 -11.80
CA LYS A 185 -3.46 15.90 -10.98
C LYS A 185 -4.06 15.40 -9.68
N ILE A 186 -3.29 15.45 -8.62
CA ILE A 186 -3.72 15.12 -7.27
C ILE A 186 -4.07 16.41 -6.55
#